data_32e85faf3db735a0dc6e402b1da951c4
#
_entry.id   32e85faf3db735a0dc6e402b1da951c4
#
_cell.length_a   1.000
_cell.length_b   1.000
_cell.length_c   1.000
_cell.angle_alpha   90.00
_cell.angle_beta   90.00
_cell.angle_gamma   90.00
#
_symmetry.space_group_name_H-M   'P 1'
#
loop_
_entity.id
_entity.type
_entity.pdbx_description
1 polymer ?
#
loop_
_entity_poly.entity_id
_entity_poly.type
_entity_poly.pdbx_seq_one_letter_code
_entity_poly.pdbx_strand_id
1 'polypeptide(L)'
;MTDSTPDLTGIRTSQSQIRNADYRQLDRTKLSPMYQHYVEVKEQYPHALLLYRCGDFFETFFQDAITIARELELVLTSKEGGKEIGRVPMTGV
;
A
#
# COMPACT_ATOMS: atom_id res chain seq x y z
N MET A 1 18.49 -14.97 -0.46
CA MET A 1 18.60 -14.59 -0.93
C MET A 1 18.49 -13.72 -1.29
N THR A 2 18.54 -13.45 -1.22
CA THR A 2 18.49 -12.56 -1.43
C THR A 2 18.05 -12.13 -2.37
N ASP A 3 17.46 -11.88 -2.44
CA ASP A 3 17.24 -11.47 -3.24
C ASP A 3 17.45 -10.34 -3.65
N SER A 4 17.98 -10.08 -3.83
CA SER A 4 18.42 -8.78 -4.19
C SER A 4 18.64 -8.65 -5.65
N THR A 5 17.85 -9.33 -6.37
CA THR A 5 17.83 -9.16 -7.81
C THR A 5 17.42 -7.74 -8.11
N PRO A 6 18.24 -6.97 -8.85
CA PRO A 6 17.84 -5.63 -9.19
C PRO A 6 16.59 -5.64 -10.04
N ASP A 7 15.78 -4.65 -9.82
CA ASP A 7 14.63 -4.42 -10.68
C ASP A 7 15.15 -4.05 -12.06
N LEU A 8 14.79 -4.83 -13.06
CA LEU A 8 15.30 -4.62 -14.43
C LEU A 8 14.78 -3.34 -15.06
N THR A 9 13.77 -2.72 -14.45
CA THR A 9 13.26 -1.44 -14.93
C THR A 9 14.07 -0.28 -14.40
N GLY A 10 15.01 -0.54 -13.50
CA GLY A 10 15.77 0.51 -12.84
C GLY A 10 15.12 1.06 -11.59
N ILE A 11 13.93 0.60 -11.28
CA ILE A 11 13.21 1.00 -10.09
C ILE A 11 13.40 -0.06 -9.03
N ARG A 12 13.80 0.36 -7.84
CA ARG A 12 13.97 -0.56 -6.74
C ARG A 12 12.83 -0.45 -5.77
N THR A 13 12.23 -1.58 -5.45
CA THR A 13 11.24 -1.65 -4.40
C THR A 13 11.90 -2.35 -3.22
N SER A 14 12.07 -1.63 -2.11
CA SER A 14 12.68 -2.21 -0.93
C SER A 14 11.67 -3.08 -0.20
N GLN A 15 12.18 -3.97 0.65
CA GLN A 15 11.32 -4.80 1.49
C GLN A 15 10.43 -3.95 2.38
N SER A 16 10.95 -2.81 2.86
CA SER A 16 10.15 -1.95 3.71
C SER A 16 8.96 -1.33 2.96
N GLN A 17 9.09 -1.15 1.65
CA GLN A 17 8.02 -0.56 0.85
C GLN A 17 6.92 -1.56 0.51
N ILE A 18 7.24 -2.86 0.50
CA ILE A 18 6.24 -3.89 0.19
C ILE A 18 5.76 -4.63 1.44
N ARG A 19 6.36 -4.32 2.59
CA ARG A 19 5.93 -4.93 3.84
C ARG A 19 4.48 -4.55 4.11
N ASN A 20 3.72 -5.50 4.62
CA ASN A 20 2.33 -5.29 4.97
C ASN A 20 1.45 -4.98 3.75
N ALA A 21 1.84 -5.43 2.57
CA ALA A 21 1.06 -5.20 1.35
C ALA A 21 -0.27 -5.94 1.38
N ASP A 22 -0.30 -7.11 1.97
CA ASP A 22 -1.54 -7.91 2.03
C ASP A 22 -2.27 -7.60 3.33
N TYR A 23 -3.27 -6.73 3.25
CA TYR A 23 -4.01 -6.30 4.44
C TYR A 23 -4.71 -7.46 5.13
N ARG A 24 -4.97 -8.56 4.42
CA ARG A 24 -5.64 -9.73 5.00
C ARG A 24 -4.77 -10.44 6.03
N GLN A 25 -3.47 -10.18 6.01
CA GLN A 25 -2.53 -10.76 6.97
C GLN A 25 -2.34 -9.90 8.21
N LEU A 26 -2.99 -8.73 8.26
CA LEU A 26 -2.80 -7.79 9.35
C LEU A 26 -3.95 -7.87 10.34
N ASP A 27 -3.64 -7.54 11.59
CA ASP A 27 -4.67 -7.41 12.60
C ASP A 27 -5.38 -6.07 12.37
N ARG A 28 -6.59 -6.15 11.81
CA ARG A 28 -7.36 -4.97 11.43
C ARG A 28 -7.59 -4.03 12.61
N THR A 29 -7.76 -4.59 13.80
CA THR A 29 -8.06 -3.77 14.98
C THR A 29 -6.90 -2.87 15.35
N LYS A 30 -5.70 -3.15 14.84
CA LYS A 30 -4.50 -2.35 15.13
C LYS A 30 -4.20 -1.31 14.05
N LEU A 31 -4.98 -1.32 12.98
CA LEU A 31 -4.86 -0.28 11.97
C LEU A 31 -5.48 1.02 12.48
N SER A 32 -4.91 2.14 12.07
CA SER A 32 -5.51 3.44 12.36
C SER A 32 -6.89 3.53 11.70
N PRO A 33 -7.81 4.33 12.24
CA PRO A 33 -9.19 4.36 11.74
C PRO A 33 -9.34 4.57 10.25
N MET A 34 -8.51 5.42 9.64
CA MET A 34 -8.59 5.66 8.22
C MET A 34 -8.30 4.38 7.43
N TYR A 35 -7.31 3.61 7.88
CA TYR A 35 -6.96 2.36 7.19
C TYR A 35 -7.98 1.27 7.43
N GLN A 36 -8.63 1.28 8.60
CA GLN A 36 -9.73 0.36 8.85
C GLN A 36 -10.85 0.62 7.86
N HIS A 37 -11.18 1.88 7.64
CA HIS A 37 -12.21 2.24 6.67
C HIS A 37 -11.78 1.87 5.25
N TYR A 38 -10.52 2.13 4.92
CA TYR A 38 -9.98 1.75 3.61
C TYR A 38 -10.16 0.26 3.35
N VAL A 39 -9.80 -0.57 4.31
CA VAL A 39 -9.91 -2.02 4.17
C VAL A 39 -11.37 -2.44 4.06
N GLU A 40 -12.25 -1.81 4.83
CA GLU A 40 -13.68 -2.08 4.77
C GLU A 40 -14.23 -1.87 3.37
N VAL A 41 -13.88 -0.74 2.76
CA VAL A 41 -14.32 -0.44 1.40
C VAL A 41 -13.69 -1.41 0.40
N LYS A 42 -12.39 -1.69 0.58
CA LYS A 42 -11.68 -2.60 -0.32
C LYS A 42 -12.33 -3.98 -0.33
N GLU A 43 -12.80 -4.44 0.81
CA GLU A 43 -13.43 -5.75 0.89
C GLU A 43 -14.76 -5.81 0.15
N GLN A 44 -15.41 -4.67 0.00
CA GLN A 44 -16.64 -4.62 -0.78
C GLN A 44 -16.36 -4.66 -2.29
N TYR A 45 -15.16 -4.25 -2.68
CA TYR A 45 -14.77 -4.19 -4.10
C TYR A 45 -13.38 -4.79 -4.27
N PRO A 46 -13.22 -6.08 -3.95
CA PRO A 46 -11.87 -6.65 -3.86
C PRO A 46 -11.09 -6.68 -5.17
N HIS A 47 -11.79 -6.62 -6.29
CA HIS A 47 -11.12 -6.67 -7.59
C HIS A 47 -10.87 -5.28 -8.18
N ALA A 48 -11.34 -4.23 -7.52
CA ALA A 48 -11.15 -2.87 -7.98
C ALA A 48 -9.89 -2.28 -7.34
N LEU A 49 -9.25 -1.36 -8.04
CA LEU A 49 -8.17 -0.58 -7.45
C LEU A 49 -8.81 0.58 -6.72
N LEU A 50 -8.53 0.67 -5.42
CA LEU A 50 -9.19 1.67 -4.58
C LEU A 50 -8.32 2.92 -4.43
N LEU A 51 -8.87 4.05 -4.82
CA LEU A 51 -8.26 5.35 -4.60
C LEU A 51 -9.05 6.04 -3.50
N TYR A 52 -8.36 6.42 -2.45
CA TYR A 52 -8.98 7.01 -1.28
C TYR A 52 -8.68 8.51 -1.26
N ARG A 53 -9.72 9.31 -1.23
CA ARG A 53 -9.54 10.75 -1.30
C ARG A 53 -8.97 11.30 0.00
N CYS A 54 -7.88 12.05 -0.11
CA CYS A 54 -7.24 12.71 1.02
C CYS A 54 -7.02 14.17 0.63
N GLY A 55 -7.95 15.04 1.01
CA GLY A 55 -7.89 16.43 0.62
C GLY A 55 -8.04 16.58 -0.89
N ASP A 56 -7.06 17.21 -1.52
CA ASP A 56 -7.04 17.40 -2.97
C ASP A 56 -6.37 16.25 -3.72
N PHE A 57 -5.94 15.23 -2.99
CA PHE A 57 -5.21 14.14 -3.58
C PHE A 57 -5.95 12.83 -3.38
N PHE A 58 -5.54 11.83 -4.15
CA PHE A 58 -5.99 10.46 -3.93
C PHE A 58 -4.80 9.63 -3.51
N GLU A 59 -4.99 8.78 -2.52
CA GLU A 59 -3.96 7.88 -2.05
C GLU A 59 -4.47 6.45 -2.15
N THR A 60 -3.54 5.53 -2.31
CA THR A 60 -3.88 4.12 -2.34
C THR A 60 -2.86 3.37 -1.50
N PHE A 61 -3.28 2.26 -0.93
CA PHE A 61 -2.48 1.56 0.08
C PHE A 61 -2.42 0.08 -0.22
N PHE A 62 -1.51 -0.59 0.48
CA PHE A 62 -1.37 -2.04 0.43
C PHE A 62 -1.04 -2.51 -0.99
N GLN A 63 -1.57 -3.65 -1.41
CA GLN A 63 -1.25 -4.20 -2.72
C GLN A 63 -1.65 -3.25 -3.85
N ASP A 64 -2.76 -2.53 -3.70
CA ASP A 64 -3.18 -1.59 -4.74
C ASP A 64 -2.15 -0.50 -4.95
N ALA A 65 -1.47 -0.06 -3.88
CA ALA A 65 -0.42 0.95 -4.00
C ALA A 65 0.72 0.43 -4.88
N ILE A 66 1.11 -0.82 -4.66
CA ILE A 66 2.18 -1.43 -5.44
C ILE A 66 1.77 -1.53 -6.91
N THR A 67 0.55 -1.99 -7.16
CA THR A 67 0.05 -2.14 -8.51
C THR A 67 -0.05 -0.80 -9.24
N ILE A 68 -0.63 0.19 -8.59
CA ILE A 68 -0.82 1.51 -9.20
C ILE A 68 0.51 2.21 -9.43
N ALA A 69 1.42 2.13 -8.45
CA ALA A 69 2.73 2.75 -8.61
C ALA A 69 3.47 2.16 -9.81
N ARG A 70 3.39 0.84 -9.96
CA ARG A 70 4.05 0.17 -11.08
C ARG A 70 3.40 0.53 -12.41
N GLU A 71 2.08 0.47 -12.48
CA GLU A 71 1.38 0.70 -13.75
C GLU A 71 1.44 2.14 -14.22
N LEU A 72 1.45 3.08 -13.30
CA LEU A 72 1.48 4.50 -13.63
C LEU A 72 2.86 5.12 -13.42
N GLU A 73 3.85 4.31 -13.10
CA GLU A 73 5.22 4.76 -12.88
C GLU A 73 5.30 5.87 -11.83
N LEU A 74 4.54 5.68 -10.75
CA LEU A 74 4.57 6.60 -9.62
C LEU A 74 5.53 6.10 -8.56
N VAL A 75 5.94 7.01 -7.69
CA VAL A 75 6.81 6.64 -6.58
C VAL A 75 6.03 5.82 -5.56
N LEU A 76 6.52 4.63 -5.27
CA LEU A 76 5.97 3.82 -4.19
C LEU A 76 6.70 4.21 -2.92
N THR A 77 5.95 4.57 -1.90
CA THR A 77 6.50 4.89 -0.61
C THR A 77 5.75 4.12 0.47
N SER A 78 5.81 4.56 1.69
CA SER A 78 5.10 3.90 2.78
C SER A 78 4.61 4.95 3.75
N LYS A 79 3.65 4.55 4.55
CA LYS A 79 3.04 5.44 5.54
C LYS A 79 2.73 4.62 6.78
N GLU A 80 2.72 5.28 7.92
CA GLU A 80 2.40 4.62 9.18
C GLU A 80 0.95 4.15 9.17
N GLY A 81 0.76 2.85 9.32
CA GLY A 81 -0.59 2.25 9.25
C GLY A 81 -1.22 2.02 10.61
N GLY A 82 -0.43 2.10 11.65
CA GLY A 82 -0.88 1.86 13.01
C GLY A 82 0.32 1.54 13.87
N LYS A 83 0.18 1.85 15.15
CA LYS A 83 1.29 1.74 16.09
C LYS A 83 1.94 0.37 16.10
N GLU A 84 1.14 -0.67 16.05
CA GLU A 84 1.64 -2.04 16.13
C GLU A 84 1.72 -2.72 14.77
N ILE A 85 1.31 -2.02 13.72
CA ILE A 85 1.39 -2.54 12.36
C ILE A 85 2.69 -2.09 11.72
N GLY A 86 3.06 -0.84 11.94
CA GLY A 86 4.19 -0.23 11.26
C GLY A 86 3.79 0.35 9.92
N ARG A 87 4.72 0.37 9.00
CA ARG A 87 4.51 1.04 7.72
C ARG A 87 3.76 0.14 6.74
N VAL A 88 2.93 0.76 5.93
CA VAL A 88 2.20 0.07 4.87
C VAL A 88 2.52 0.75 3.54
N PRO A 89 2.46 0.00 2.41
CA PRO A 89 2.75 0.61 1.11
C PRO A 89 1.74 1.71 0.77
N MET A 90 2.23 2.75 0.12
CA MET A 90 1.38 3.88 -0.28
C MET A 90 1.91 4.53 -1.54
N THR A 91 1.01 4.96 -2.40
CA THR A 91 1.34 5.91 -3.45
C THR A 91 0.14 6.85 -3.60
N GLY A 92 0.37 7.97 -4.29
CA GLY A 92 -0.68 8.96 -4.43
C GLY A 92 -0.66 9.63 -5.79
N VAL A 93 -1.80 10.17 -6.15
CA VAL A 93 -1.96 10.93 -7.39
C VAL A 93 -2.71 12.23 -7.12
#